data_6994b65ee62997d2335c19763224865d
#
_entry.id   6994b65ee62997d2335c19763224865d
#
_cell.length_a   1.000
_cell.length_b   1.000
_cell.length_c   1.000
_cell.angle_alpha   90.00
_cell.angle_beta   90.00
_cell.angle_gamma   90.00
#
_symmetry.space_group_name_H-M   'P 1'
#
loop_
_entity.id
_entity.type
_entity.pdbx_description
1 polymer ?
#
loop_
_entity_poly.entity_id
_entity_poly.type
_entity_poly.pdbx_seq_one_letter_code
_entity_poly.pdbx_strand_id
1 'polypeptide(L)'
;PLFPDSAHMSVTKSMTAEEIVQKTGVKYVVAPTTSMTVDADKEAQYKTQGIQVIRLDCNGDTTFADYEKLITLFQGKNAKNEKYDEYNKMANDVINDVAAKAKKVDTSDKTFFAYMNSKKAFYNQTSEINKNIEMIYGKNAVRSISGLDLSGVSNDATADGLKERIIALDAEKKVDKFFFRGLSSTNTVAAAEKAWSGSAIAKNYSDLSCVKSGEVYVFDSDFMSGPLSYIGIVLYAEICGIDTGYNPTAMVEDFNKKYGFDEKTSGFVFKIVDGKATELTFS
;
A
#
# COMPACT_ATOMS: atom_id res chain seq x y z
N PRO A 1 0.62 9.86 17.87
CA PRO A 1 -0.78 9.72 17.46
C PRO A 1 -1.43 11.07 17.20
N LEU A 2 -2.40 11.13 16.27
CA LEU A 2 -3.17 12.36 15.97
C LEU A 2 -3.99 12.83 17.19
N PHE A 3 -4.35 11.90 18.06
CA PHE A 3 -5.16 12.12 19.26
C PHE A 3 -4.44 11.54 20.47
N PRO A 4 -3.38 12.19 20.99
CA PRO A 4 -2.53 11.65 22.06
C PRO A 4 -3.26 11.44 23.38
N ASP A 5 -4.30 12.24 23.64
CA ASP A 5 -5.07 12.20 24.89
C ASP A 5 -6.29 11.27 24.82
N SER A 6 -6.52 10.62 23.67
CA SER A 6 -7.62 9.68 23.50
C SER A 6 -7.20 8.25 23.85
N ALA A 7 -8.00 7.57 24.67
CA ALA A 7 -7.87 6.13 24.79
C ALA A 7 -8.29 5.47 23.47
N HIS A 8 -7.40 4.67 22.88
CA HIS A 8 -7.68 3.93 21.65
C HIS A 8 -7.29 2.46 21.82
N MET A 9 -7.99 1.60 21.10
CA MET A 9 -7.78 0.16 21.09
C MET A 9 -8.03 -0.40 19.71
N SER A 10 -7.19 -1.35 19.28
CA SER A 10 -7.45 -2.10 18.06
C SER A 10 -8.57 -3.10 18.28
N VAL A 11 -9.57 -3.06 17.39
CA VAL A 11 -10.69 -4.01 17.38
C VAL A 11 -10.30 -5.21 16.51
N THR A 12 -10.43 -6.41 17.07
CA THR A 12 -10.22 -7.66 16.33
C THR A 12 -11.54 -8.31 15.92
N LYS A 13 -11.49 -9.22 14.93
CA LYS A 13 -12.67 -9.95 14.46
C LYS A 13 -13.34 -10.78 15.57
N SER A 14 -12.58 -11.27 16.54
CA SER A 14 -13.06 -12.09 17.64
C SER A 14 -13.73 -11.31 18.78
N MET A 15 -13.52 -10.00 18.88
CA MET A 15 -14.12 -9.19 19.94
C MET A 15 -15.61 -9.01 19.72
N THR A 16 -16.43 -9.22 20.76
CA THR A 16 -17.85 -8.87 20.74
C THR A 16 -18.09 -7.39 21.01
N ALA A 17 -19.28 -6.89 20.67
CA ALA A 17 -19.65 -5.51 20.97
C ALA A 17 -19.69 -5.24 22.50
N GLU A 18 -20.19 -6.21 23.27
CA GLU A 18 -20.24 -6.16 24.73
C GLU A 18 -18.83 -6.08 25.35
N GLU A 19 -17.89 -6.89 24.85
CA GLU A 19 -16.51 -6.86 25.33
C GLU A 19 -15.85 -5.50 25.09
N ILE A 20 -16.12 -4.88 23.94
CA ILE A 20 -15.59 -3.57 23.60
C ILE A 20 -16.15 -2.52 24.53
N VAL A 21 -17.46 -2.49 24.77
CA VAL A 21 -18.11 -1.54 25.68
C VAL A 21 -17.62 -1.71 27.12
N GLN A 22 -17.57 -2.95 27.60
CA GLN A 22 -17.18 -3.26 28.98
C GLN A 22 -15.72 -2.89 29.27
N LYS A 23 -14.83 -3.12 28.30
CA LYS A 23 -13.39 -2.86 28.50
C LYS A 23 -13.01 -1.39 28.37
N THR A 24 -13.73 -0.62 27.58
CA THR A 24 -13.24 0.70 27.15
C THR A 24 -14.25 1.83 27.29
N GLY A 25 -15.54 1.54 27.38
CA GLY A 25 -16.60 2.56 27.32
C GLY A 25 -16.62 3.32 25.98
N VAL A 26 -16.06 2.72 24.93
CA VAL A 26 -15.90 3.35 23.61
C VAL A 26 -17.26 3.65 22.99
N LYS A 27 -17.38 4.82 22.38
CA LYS A 27 -18.60 5.26 21.67
C LYS A 27 -18.47 5.18 20.15
N TYR A 28 -17.25 5.11 19.64
CA TYR A 28 -16.96 5.15 18.22
C TYR A 28 -15.98 4.05 17.84
N VAL A 29 -16.24 3.41 16.70
CA VAL A 29 -15.33 2.50 16.03
C VAL A 29 -15.05 3.07 14.65
N VAL A 30 -13.77 3.31 14.33
CA VAL A 30 -13.34 3.66 12.98
C VAL A 30 -12.98 2.38 12.24
N ALA A 31 -13.57 2.18 11.09
CA ALA A 31 -13.34 1.01 10.26
C ALA A 31 -13.29 1.38 8.77
N PRO A 32 -12.50 0.66 7.94
CA PRO A 32 -12.55 0.83 6.50
C PRO A 32 -13.96 0.63 5.93
N THR A 33 -14.26 1.26 4.79
CA THR A 33 -15.54 1.11 4.08
C THR A 33 -15.84 -0.35 3.75
N THR A 34 -14.80 -1.13 3.44
CA THR A 34 -14.89 -2.57 3.22
C THR A 34 -14.07 -3.31 4.29
N SER A 35 -14.62 -3.45 5.48
CA SER A 35 -13.96 -4.14 6.59
C SER A 35 -14.49 -5.57 6.77
N MET A 36 -13.61 -6.57 6.73
CA MET A 36 -13.96 -7.93 7.13
C MET A 36 -13.99 -8.11 8.67
N THR A 37 -13.43 -7.15 9.41
CA THR A 37 -13.44 -7.15 10.88
C THR A 37 -14.71 -6.53 11.42
N VAL A 38 -15.24 -5.50 10.76
CA VAL A 38 -16.49 -4.82 11.10
C VAL A 38 -17.41 -4.89 9.87
N ASP A 39 -18.04 -6.03 9.66
CA ASP A 39 -19.06 -6.24 8.64
C ASP A 39 -20.41 -5.64 9.06
N ALA A 40 -21.42 -5.76 8.21
CA ALA A 40 -22.76 -5.23 8.45
C ALA A 40 -23.44 -5.80 9.71
N ASP A 41 -23.24 -7.09 9.97
CA ASP A 41 -23.84 -7.76 11.12
C ASP A 41 -23.19 -7.25 12.42
N LYS A 42 -21.86 -7.10 12.42
CA LYS A 42 -21.13 -6.57 13.57
C LYS A 42 -21.42 -5.08 13.79
N GLU A 43 -21.60 -4.32 12.73
CA GLU A 43 -22.05 -2.91 12.83
C GLU A 43 -23.44 -2.80 13.46
N ALA A 44 -24.38 -3.68 13.08
CA ALA A 44 -25.69 -3.75 13.71
C ALA A 44 -25.59 -4.07 15.21
N GLN A 45 -24.74 -5.03 15.61
CA GLN A 45 -24.47 -5.33 17.01
C GLN A 45 -23.89 -4.14 17.77
N TYR A 46 -22.93 -3.41 17.18
CA TYR A 46 -22.38 -2.20 17.78
C TYR A 46 -23.44 -1.14 18.02
N LYS A 47 -24.34 -0.93 17.05
CA LYS A 47 -25.44 0.02 17.15
C LYS A 47 -26.38 -0.29 18.32
N THR A 48 -26.66 -1.58 18.61
CA THR A 48 -27.50 -1.98 19.76
C THR A 48 -26.85 -1.67 21.10
N GLN A 49 -25.52 -1.55 21.15
CA GLN A 49 -24.73 -1.18 22.32
C GLN A 49 -24.41 0.33 22.38
N GLY A 50 -25.00 1.12 21.49
CA GLY A 50 -24.76 2.57 21.44
C GLY A 50 -23.42 2.97 20.83
N ILE A 51 -22.71 2.04 20.19
CA ILE A 51 -21.45 2.32 19.48
C ILE A 51 -21.77 2.77 18.05
N GLN A 52 -21.20 3.88 17.61
CA GLN A 52 -21.29 4.36 16.23
C GLN A 52 -20.07 3.88 15.42
N VAL A 53 -20.30 3.35 14.24
CA VAL A 53 -19.24 3.00 13.30
C VAL A 53 -19.01 4.15 12.30
N ILE A 54 -17.78 4.61 12.23
CA ILE A 54 -17.32 5.64 11.29
C ILE A 54 -16.56 4.94 10.18
N ARG A 55 -17.05 5.03 8.95
CA ARG A 55 -16.45 4.40 7.78
C ARG A 55 -15.47 5.36 7.12
N LEU A 56 -14.17 5.08 7.30
CA LEU A 56 -13.07 5.81 6.69
C LEU A 56 -11.96 4.83 6.32
N ASP A 57 -11.45 4.93 5.12
CA ASP A 57 -10.40 4.01 4.66
C ASP A 57 -9.02 4.40 5.19
N CYS A 58 -8.77 5.70 5.42
CA CYS A 58 -7.50 6.26 5.89
C CYS A 58 -6.29 5.72 5.12
N ASN A 59 -6.50 5.34 3.89
CA ASN A 59 -5.47 4.87 2.97
C ASN A 59 -5.85 5.26 1.54
N GLY A 60 -4.88 5.19 0.66
CA GLY A 60 -5.13 5.52 -0.72
C GLY A 60 -5.34 7.00 -0.98
N ASP A 61 -6.01 7.31 -2.06
CA ASP A 61 -6.33 8.67 -2.49
C ASP A 61 -7.09 9.49 -1.43
N THR A 62 -7.68 8.81 -0.44
CA THR A 62 -8.48 9.43 0.61
C THR A 62 -7.72 9.63 1.93
N THR A 63 -6.46 9.18 2.03
CA THR A 63 -5.70 9.17 3.30
C THR A 63 -5.75 10.52 4.02
N PHE A 64 -5.37 11.60 3.35
CA PHE A 64 -5.34 12.93 3.96
C PHE A 64 -6.74 13.46 4.26
N ALA A 65 -7.67 13.31 3.31
CA ALA A 65 -9.06 13.75 3.49
C ALA A 65 -9.77 13.00 4.63
N ASP A 66 -9.46 11.72 4.82
CA ASP A 66 -10.05 10.94 5.91
C ASP A 66 -9.44 11.31 7.26
N TYR A 67 -8.16 11.65 7.33
CA TYR A 67 -7.56 12.22 8.55
C TYR A 67 -8.18 13.57 8.91
N GLU A 68 -8.44 14.45 7.94
CA GLU A 68 -9.15 15.71 8.15
C GLU A 68 -10.57 15.50 8.69
N LYS A 69 -11.28 14.48 8.18
CA LYS A 69 -12.59 14.11 8.71
C LYS A 69 -12.50 13.63 10.17
N LEU A 70 -11.50 12.81 10.52
CA LEU A 70 -11.27 12.37 11.89
C LEU A 70 -10.98 13.55 12.81
N ILE A 71 -10.11 14.48 12.41
CA ILE A 71 -9.81 15.69 13.16
C ILE A 71 -11.08 16.51 13.37
N THR A 72 -11.87 16.71 12.31
CA THR A 72 -13.14 17.45 12.38
C THR A 72 -14.13 16.79 13.34
N LEU A 73 -14.24 15.45 13.30
CA LEU A 73 -15.15 14.71 14.17
C LEU A 73 -14.77 14.79 15.65
N PHE A 74 -13.49 14.67 15.97
CA PHE A 74 -13.04 14.56 17.37
C PHE A 74 -12.57 15.87 17.99
N GLN A 75 -12.16 16.84 17.18
CA GLN A 75 -11.65 18.13 17.65
C GLN A 75 -12.51 19.33 17.22
N GLY A 76 -13.45 19.13 16.29
CA GLY A 76 -14.36 20.18 15.79
C GLY A 76 -13.98 20.74 14.41
N LYS A 77 -14.96 21.36 13.75
CA LYS A 77 -14.88 21.79 12.34
C LYS A 77 -13.71 22.70 11.97
N ASN A 78 -13.22 23.48 12.95
CA ASN A 78 -12.14 24.44 12.71
C ASN A 78 -10.88 24.07 13.51
N ALA A 79 -10.78 22.86 13.99
CA ALA A 79 -9.64 22.41 14.77
C ALA A 79 -8.40 22.38 13.88
N LYS A 80 -7.30 22.91 14.42
CA LYS A 80 -5.96 22.75 13.84
C LYS A 80 -5.28 21.60 14.58
N ASN A 81 -4.71 20.68 13.83
CA ASN A 81 -3.87 19.62 14.36
C ASN A 81 -2.46 19.81 13.81
N GLU A 82 -1.61 20.47 14.58
CA GLU A 82 -0.25 20.83 14.15
C GLU A 82 0.56 19.60 13.69
N LYS A 83 0.39 18.45 14.36
CA LYS A 83 1.07 17.21 13.98
C LYS A 83 0.59 16.69 12.61
N TYR A 84 -0.70 16.79 12.35
CA TYR A 84 -1.25 16.43 11.06
C TYR A 84 -0.80 17.39 9.96
N ASP A 85 -0.88 18.70 10.21
CA ASP A 85 -0.48 19.72 9.24
C ASP A 85 1.00 19.57 8.87
N GLU A 86 1.85 19.31 9.86
CA GLU A 86 3.27 19.04 9.67
C GLU A 86 3.53 17.76 8.88
N TYR A 87 2.84 16.66 9.22
CA TYR A 87 2.92 15.40 8.48
C TYR A 87 2.46 15.57 7.02
N ASN A 88 1.30 16.18 6.82
CA ASN A 88 0.72 16.41 5.50
C ASN A 88 1.65 17.24 4.62
N LYS A 89 2.20 18.33 5.18
CA LYS A 89 3.18 19.14 4.47
C LYS A 89 4.42 18.35 4.09
N MET A 90 5.04 17.65 5.04
CA MET A 90 6.25 16.85 4.84
C MET A 90 6.02 15.79 3.77
N ALA A 91 4.94 15.02 3.86
CA ALA A 91 4.65 13.96 2.91
C ALA A 91 4.43 14.51 1.49
N ASN A 92 3.65 15.60 1.35
CA ASN A 92 3.41 16.23 0.06
C ASN A 92 4.68 16.87 -0.53
N ASP A 93 5.55 17.47 0.27
CA ASP A 93 6.81 18.02 -0.19
C ASP A 93 7.70 16.93 -0.81
N VAL A 94 7.82 15.77 -0.15
CA VAL A 94 8.55 14.60 -0.69
C VAL A 94 7.91 14.10 -1.97
N ILE A 95 6.60 13.87 -1.98
CA ILE A 95 5.87 13.37 -3.16
C ILE A 95 6.09 14.28 -4.36
N ASN A 96 5.94 15.59 -4.16
CA ASN A 96 6.08 16.58 -5.23
C ASN A 96 7.52 16.67 -5.76
N ASP A 97 8.51 16.62 -4.88
CA ASP A 97 9.92 16.66 -5.28
C ASP A 97 10.30 15.41 -6.08
N VAL A 98 9.95 14.23 -5.60
CA VAL A 98 10.23 12.96 -6.30
C VAL A 98 9.49 12.91 -7.66
N ALA A 99 8.23 13.34 -7.70
CA ALA A 99 7.48 13.43 -8.97
C ALA A 99 8.14 14.41 -9.97
N ALA A 100 8.67 15.53 -9.48
CA ALA A 100 9.38 16.48 -10.32
C ALA A 100 10.71 15.92 -10.87
N LYS A 101 11.43 15.10 -10.08
CA LYS A 101 12.62 14.37 -10.51
C LYS A 101 12.27 13.30 -11.54
N ALA A 102 11.22 12.52 -11.29
CA ALA A 102 10.74 11.47 -12.19
C ALA A 102 10.37 12.02 -13.59
N LYS A 103 9.76 13.19 -13.68
CA LYS A 103 9.43 13.84 -14.96
C LYS A 103 10.63 14.17 -15.85
N LYS A 104 11.85 14.18 -15.30
CA LYS A 104 13.08 14.41 -16.06
C LYS A 104 13.63 13.14 -16.73
N VAL A 105 13.08 11.98 -16.36
CA VAL A 105 13.46 10.67 -16.88
C VAL A 105 12.38 10.22 -17.87
N ASP A 106 12.76 9.87 -19.09
CA ASP A 106 11.79 9.34 -20.05
C ASP A 106 11.46 7.88 -19.71
N THR A 107 10.25 7.67 -19.21
CA THR A 107 9.68 6.36 -18.90
C THR A 107 8.40 6.08 -19.69
N SER A 108 8.15 6.84 -20.77
CA SER A 108 6.90 6.80 -21.53
C SER A 108 6.60 5.45 -22.20
N ASP A 109 7.65 4.70 -22.54
CA ASP A 109 7.61 3.36 -23.12
C ASP A 109 7.65 2.24 -22.08
N LYS A 110 7.87 2.57 -20.80
CA LYS A 110 8.03 1.60 -19.73
C LYS A 110 6.69 1.07 -19.24
N THR A 111 6.70 -0.20 -18.85
CA THR A 111 5.50 -0.86 -18.30
C THR A 111 5.82 -1.68 -17.06
N PHE A 112 4.82 -1.85 -16.21
CA PHE A 112 4.94 -2.64 -15.01
C PHE A 112 3.66 -3.40 -14.68
N PHE A 113 3.78 -4.42 -13.84
CA PHE A 113 2.68 -4.98 -13.08
C PHE A 113 2.78 -4.61 -11.61
N ALA A 114 1.64 -4.34 -10.98
CA ALA A 114 1.52 -4.22 -9.53
C ALA A 114 0.53 -5.28 -9.01
N TYR A 115 0.91 -6.00 -7.96
CA TYR A 115 0.19 -7.17 -7.49
C TYR A 115 0.04 -7.21 -5.97
N MET A 116 -1.13 -7.66 -5.50
CA MET A 116 -1.48 -7.86 -4.10
C MET A 116 -1.55 -9.35 -3.77
N ASN A 117 -0.58 -9.85 -3.01
CA ASN A 117 -0.49 -11.27 -2.69
C ASN A 117 -1.66 -11.78 -1.83
N SER A 118 -2.11 -10.98 -0.86
CA SER A 118 -3.21 -11.37 0.05
C SER A 118 -4.55 -11.59 -0.66
N LYS A 119 -4.79 -10.88 -1.76
CA LYS A 119 -6.00 -11.03 -2.59
C LYS A 119 -5.75 -11.78 -3.90
N LYS A 120 -4.51 -12.18 -4.18
CA LYS A 120 -4.09 -12.80 -5.44
C LYS A 120 -4.53 -11.99 -6.67
N ALA A 121 -4.35 -10.68 -6.62
CA ALA A 121 -4.94 -9.77 -7.60
C ALA A 121 -3.95 -8.75 -8.13
N PHE A 122 -4.04 -8.44 -9.44
CA PHE A 122 -3.35 -7.32 -10.05
C PHE A 122 -4.09 -6.02 -9.72
N TYR A 123 -3.35 -4.98 -9.35
CA TYR A 123 -3.90 -3.65 -9.15
C TYR A 123 -4.32 -3.02 -10.47
N ASN A 124 -5.47 -2.34 -10.46
CA ASN A 124 -5.96 -1.56 -11.58
C ASN A 124 -5.52 -0.08 -11.49
N GLN A 125 -5.83 0.67 -12.53
CA GLN A 125 -5.53 2.10 -12.65
C GLN A 125 -6.12 2.97 -11.53
N THR A 126 -7.22 2.55 -10.91
CA THR A 126 -7.91 3.30 -9.85
C THR A 126 -7.26 3.15 -8.49
N SER A 127 -6.35 2.16 -8.31
CA SER A 127 -5.67 1.99 -7.04
C SER A 127 -4.62 3.08 -6.81
N GLU A 128 -4.49 3.53 -5.56
CA GLU A 128 -3.43 4.46 -5.16
C GLU A 128 -2.04 3.91 -5.48
N ILE A 129 -1.80 2.63 -5.16
CA ILE A 129 -0.50 1.98 -5.41
C ILE A 129 -0.13 2.11 -6.88
N ASN A 130 -1.10 1.87 -7.78
CA ASN A 130 -0.86 2.03 -9.20
C ASN A 130 -0.56 3.48 -9.58
N LYS A 131 -1.33 4.43 -9.08
CA LYS A 131 -1.14 5.87 -9.35
C LYS A 131 0.22 6.35 -8.86
N ASN A 132 0.64 5.91 -7.69
CA ASN A 132 1.95 6.25 -7.12
C ASN A 132 3.09 5.70 -7.98
N ILE A 133 2.99 4.45 -8.47
CA ILE A 133 4.00 3.89 -9.36
C ILE A 133 3.97 4.61 -10.73
N GLU A 134 2.79 4.85 -11.31
CA GLU A 134 2.67 5.54 -12.61
C GLU A 134 3.16 7.00 -12.56
N MET A 135 3.10 7.65 -11.43
CA MET A 135 3.67 8.99 -11.24
C MET A 135 5.20 8.99 -11.42
N ILE A 136 5.84 7.84 -11.15
CA ILE A 136 7.29 7.65 -11.15
C ILE A 136 7.75 6.91 -12.40
N TYR A 137 7.00 5.88 -12.85
CA TYR A 137 7.51 4.92 -13.82
C TYR A 137 6.42 4.38 -14.73
N GLY A 138 6.43 4.78 -15.98
CA GLY A 138 5.70 4.14 -17.06
C GLY A 138 4.19 4.00 -16.86
N LYS A 139 3.66 2.88 -17.35
CA LYS A 139 2.22 2.55 -17.29
C LYS A 139 1.98 1.13 -16.79
N ASN A 140 0.93 0.94 -16.02
CA ASN A 140 0.50 -0.39 -15.63
C ASN A 140 0.04 -1.19 -16.87
N ALA A 141 0.71 -2.31 -17.13
CA ALA A 141 0.46 -3.15 -18.28
C ALA A 141 -0.96 -3.75 -18.31
N VAL A 142 -1.61 -3.90 -17.15
CA VAL A 142 -3.01 -4.36 -17.04
C VAL A 142 -3.96 -3.51 -17.88
N ARG A 143 -3.69 -2.22 -18.08
CA ARG A 143 -4.49 -1.32 -18.93
C ARG A 143 -4.57 -1.74 -20.40
N SER A 144 -3.56 -2.45 -20.87
CA SER A 144 -3.47 -2.89 -22.26
C SER A 144 -4.19 -4.22 -22.51
N ILE A 145 -4.77 -4.84 -21.48
CA ILE A 145 -5.48 -6.12 -21.61
C ILE A 145 -6.92 -5.86 -22.08
N SER A 146 -7.21 -6.23 -23.32
CA SER A 146 -8.54 -6.06 -23.91
C SER A 146 -9.63 -6.81 -23.14
N GLY A 147 -10.77 -6.16 -22.91
CA GLY A 147 -11.95 -6.75 -22.26
C GLY A 147 -11.78 -7.01 -20.75
N LEU A 148 -10.78 -6.43 -20.10
CA LEU A 148 -10.66 -6.48 -18.64
C LEU A 148 -11.46 -5.33 -18.03
N ASP A 149 -12.25 -5.63 -17.00
CA ASP A 149 -12.92 -4.59 -16.21
C ASP A 149 -11.89 -3.88 -15.32
N LEU A 150 -11.67 -2.60 -15.60
CA LEU A 150 -10.73 -1.74 -14.88
C LEU A 150 -11.43 -0.75 -13.93
N SER A 151 -12.75 -0.88 -13.73
CA SER A 151 -13.52 0.00 -12.86
C SER A 151 -13.23 -0.20 -11.37
N GLY A 152 -12.87 -1.43 -10.98
CA GLY A 152 -12.45 -1.77 -9.62
C GLY A 152 -10.99 -1.45 -9.35
N VAL A 153 -10.55 -1.62 -8.09
CA VAL A 153 -9.16 -1.37 -7.66
C VAL A 153 -8.20 -2.50 -8.02
N SER A 154 -8.70 -3.70 -8.33
CA SER A 154 -7.87 -4.86 -8.68
C SER A 154 -8.65 -5.93 -9.45
N ASN A 155 -7.92 -6.80 -10.16
CA ASN A 155 -8.44 -7.97 -10.87
C ASN A 155 -7.80 -9.25 -10.33
N ASP A 156 -8.61 -10.29 -10.11
CA ASP A 156 -8.14 -11.61 -9.66
C ASP A 156 -7.16 -12.21 -10.69
N ALA A 157 -5.95 -12.46 -10.26
CA ALA A 157 -4.90 -13.05 -11.11
C ALA A 157 -5.17 -14.51 -11.49
N THR A 158 -6.15 -15.14 -10.85
CA THR A 158 -6.55 -16.53 -11.12
C THR A 158 -7.82 -16.62 -11.97
N ALA A 159 -8.39 -15.46 -12.38
CA ALA A 159 -9.58 -15.42 -13.22
C ALA A 159 -9.35 -16.10 -14.58
N ASP A 160 -10.35 -16.84 -15.04
CA ASP A 160 -10.31 -17.58 -16.29
C ASP A 160 -9.93 -16.68 -17.48
N GLY A 161 -8.97 -17.14 -18.27
CA GLY A 161 -8.49 -16.46 -19.46
C GLY A 161 -7.64 -15.21 -19.19
N LEU A 162 -7.43 -14.78 -17.95
CA LEU A 162 -6.57 -13.63 -17.67
C LEU A 162 -5.09 -13.99 -17.83
N LYS A 163 -4.71 -15.20 -17.42
CA LYS A 163 -3.33 -15.68 -17.55
C LYS A 163 -2.85 -15.63 -19.00
N GLU A 164 -3.63 -16.18 -19.92
CA GLU A 164 -3.30 -16.23 -21.35
C GLU A 164 -3.16 -14.82 -21.94
N ARG A 165 -4.05 -13.91 -21.54
CA ARG A 165 -4.01 -12.51 -22.00
C ARG A 165 -2.78 -11.75 -21.48
N ILE A 166 -2.39 -11.98 -20.22
CA ILE A 166 -1.18 -11.39 -19.64
C ILE A 166 0.07 -11.92 -20.33
N ILE A 167 0.15 -13.24 -20.57
CA ILE A 167 1.28 -13.85 -21.26
C ILE A 167 1.38 -13.34 -22.72
N ALA A 168 0.24 -13.23 -23.43
CA ALA A 168 0.20 -12.69 -24.78
C ALA A 168 0.65 -11.21 -24.82
N LEU A 169 0.20 -10.40 -23.86
CA LEU A 169 0.63 -9.01 -23.74
C LEU A 169 2.14 -8.90 -23.50
N ASP A 170 2.70 -9.70 -22.61
CA ASP A 170 4.14 -9.68 -22.31
C ASP A 170 4.98 -10.17 -23.50
N ALA A 171 4.47 -11.11 -24.29
CA ALA A 171 5.12 -11.57 -25.51
C ALA A 171 5.18 -10.47 -26.60
N GLU A 172 4.16 -9.60 -26.66
CA GLU A 172 4.11 -8.46 -27.57
C GLU A 172 4.92 -7.26 -27.05
N LYS A 173 4.72 -6.93 -25.77
CA LYS A 173 5.31 -5.75 -25.10
C LYS A 173 5.93 -6.22 -23.80
N LYS A 174 7.23 -6.53 -23.82
CA LYS A 174 7.95 -6.98 -22.61
C LYS A 174 7.67 -6.05 -21.44
N VAL A 175 7.12 -6.62 -20.37
CA VAL A 175 6.88 -5.86 -19.14
C VAL A 175 8.18 -5.71 -18.37
N ASP A 176 8.53 -4.48 -17.98
CA ASP A 176 9.85 -4.16 -17.44
C ASP A 176 9.99 -4.53 -15.97
N LYS A 177 8.96 -4.27 -15.14
CA LYS A 177 9.05 -4.42 -13.69
C LYS A 177 7.81 -5.05 -13.08
N PHE A 178 7.99 -5.72 -11.94
CA PHE A 178 6.92 -6.31 -11.16
C PHE A 178 6.98 -5.84 -9.71
N PHE A 179 6.01 -5.04 -9.28
CA PHE A 179 5.86 -4.55 -7.92
C PHE A 179 4.89 -5.45 -7.14
N PHE A 180 5.40 -6.15 -6.15
CA PHE A 180 4.68 -7.19 -5.43
C PHE A 180 4.46 -6.80 -3.97
N ARG A 181 3.23 -6.52 -3.59
CA ARG A 181 2.82 -6.30 -2.20
C ARG A 181 2.70 -7.64 -1.49
N GLY A 182 3.74 -8.04 -0.76
CA GLY A 182 3.86 -9.39 -0.24
C GLY A 182 4.16 -9.54 1.25
N LEU A 183 4.65 -8.49 1.90
CA LEU A 183 5.07 -8.53 3.31
C LEU A 183 4.18 -7.63 4.18
N SER A 184 4.15 -7.86 5.48
CA SER A 184 3.39 -7.06 6.43
C SER A 184 4.06 -6.98 7.80
N SER A 185 4.14 -8.09 8.52
CA SER A 185 4.68 -8.12 9.89
C SER A 185 6.11 -8.61 9.99
N THR A 186 6.56 -9.39 9.01
CA THR A 186 7.89 -10.01 9.01
C THR A 186 8.59 -9.70 7.69
N ASN A 187 9.63 -8.87 7.76
CA ASN A 187 10.35 -8.33 6.62
C ASN A 187 11.78 -8.89 6.62
N THR A 188 11.90 -10.12 6.19
CA THR A 188 13.19 -10.84 6.09
C THR A 188 13.31 -11.47 4.71
N VAL A 189 14.54 -11.79 4.31
CA VAL A 189 14.81 -12.54 3.07
C VAL A 189 13.95 -13.81 3.00
N ALA A 190 13.89 -14.59 4.08
CA ALA A 190 13.11 -15.83 4.12
C ALA A 190 11.59 -15.57 3.96
N ALA A 191 11.07 -14.49 4.55
CA ALA A 191 9.66 -14.12 4.39
C ALA A 191 9.36 -13.68 2.96
N ALA A 192 10.24 -12.93 2.32
CA ALA A 192 10.11 -12.51 0.92
C ALA A 192 10.15 -13.70 -0.04
N GLU A 193 11.09 -14.63 0.13
CA GLU A 193 11.14 -15.89 -0.64
C GLU A 193 9.87 -16.73 -0.48
N LYS A 194 9.38 -16.85 0.76
CA LYS A 194 8.13 -17.57 1.05
C LYS A 194 6.91 -16.89 0.42
N ALA A 195 6.81 -15.56 0.53
CA ALA A 195 5.72 -14.80 -0.09
C ALA A 195 5.71 -14.96 -1.60
N TRP A 196 6.90 -14.88 -2.23
CA TRP A 196 7.06 -15.08 -3.66
C TRP A 196 6.72 -16.51 -4.08
N SER A 197 7.39 -17.53 -3.54
CA SER A 197 7.22 -18.94 -3.95
C SER A 197 5.81 -19.47 -3.69
N GLY A 198 5.12 -18.96 -2.66
CA GLY A 198 3.72 -19.28 -2.36
C GLY A 198 2.70 -18.58 -3.26
N SER A 199 3.12 -17.57 -4.02
CA SER A 199 2.21 -16.73 -4.80
C SER A 199 1.65 -17.42 -6.04
N ALA A 200 0.51 -16.92 -6.52
CA ALA A 200 -0.04 -17.31 -7.82
C ALA A 200 0.88 -16.85 -8.97
N ILE A 201 1.64 -15.77 -8.76
CA ILE A 201 2.56 -15.23 -9.78
C ILE A 201 3.72 -16.19 -10.03
N ALA A 202 4.42 -16.63 -8.99
CA ALA A 202 5.53 -17.59 -9.15
C ALA A 202 5.09 -18.90 -9.81
N LYS A 203 3.83 -19.33 -9.57
CA LYS A 203 3.28 -20.58 -10.12
C LYS A 203 2.77 -20.45 -11.56
N ASN A 204 2.15 -19.34 -11.91
CA ASN A 204 1.40 -19.21 -13.15
C ASN A 204 2.03 -18.25 -14.15
N TYR A 205 2.95 -17.39 -13.71
CA TYR A 205 3.48 -16.27 -14.48
C TYR A 205 5.03 -16.22 -14.48
N SER A 206 5.68 -17.36 -14.21
CA SER A 206 7.15 -17.48 -14.20
C SER A 206 7.80 -17.11 -15.54
N ASP A 207 7.03 -17.17 -16.63
CA ASP A 207 7.50 -16.87 -17.98
C ASP A 207 7.49 -15.39 -18.35
N LEU A 208 6.91 -14.52 -17.54
CA LEU A 208 6.91 -13.07 -17.79
C LEU A 208 8.33 -12.52 -17.88
N SER A 209 8.53 -11.57 -18.80
CA SER A 209 9.83 -10.93 -19.08
C SER A 209 10.47 -10.36 -17.83
N CYS A 210 9.70 -9.61 -17.00
CA CYS A 210 10.18 -9.05 -15.75
C CYS A 210 10.55 -10.12 -14.70
N VAL A 211 9.89 -11.28 -14.71
CA VAL A 211 10.23 -12.40 -13.81
C VAL A 211 11.54 -13.06 -14.26
N LYS A 212 11.69 -13.34 -15.55
CA LYS A 212 12.90 -13.95 -16.14
C LYS A 212 14.14 -13.04 -16.03
N SER A 213 13.94 -11.73 -16.10
CA SER A 213 15.03 -10.76 -15.93
C SER A 213 15.36 -10.44 -14.48
N GLY A 214 14.62 -11.01 -13.52
CA GLY A 214 14.79 -10.72 -12.09
C GLY A 214 14.39 -9.30 -11.68
N GLU A 215 13.47 -8.68 -12.43
CA GLU A 215 12.94 -7.34 -12.13
C GLU A 215 11.64 -7.43 -11.32
N VAL A 216 11.66 -8.26 -10.27
CA VAL A 216 10.57 -8.47 -9.33
C VAL A 216 10.96 -7.90 -7.98
N TYR A 217 10.10 -7.09 -7.41
CA TYR A 217 10.33 -6.36 -6.16
C TYR A 217 9.21 -6.64 -5.17
N VAL A 218 9.54 -7.33 -4.08
CA VAL A 218 8.61 -7.66 -2.97
C VAL A 218 8.69 -6.58 -1.92
N PHE A 219 7.58 -5.90 -1.69
CA PHE A 219 7.46 -4.78 -0.77
C PHE A 219 6.82 -5.17 0.55
N ASP A 220 7.23 -4.48 1.61
CA ASP A 220 6.42 -4.31 2.79
C ASP A 220 5.18 -3.48 2.44
N SER A 221 4.02 -3.98 2.90
CA SER A 221 2.71 -3.39 2.62
C SER A 221 2.54 -1.96 3.13
N ASP A 222 3.22 -1.62 4.22
CA ASP A 222 3.08 -0.35 4.91
C ASP A 222 3.69 0.81 4.11
N PHE A 223 4.67 0.50 3.24
CA PHE A 223 5.26 1.47 2.31
C PHE A 223 4.48 1.62 0.99
N MET A 224 3.61 0.68 0.66
CA MET A 224 2.82 0.77 -0.58
C MET A 224 1.52 1.56 -0.40
N SER A 225 1.03 1.70 0.82
CA SER A 225 -0.21 2.43 1.12
C SER A 225 -0.20 2.94 2.57
N GLY A 226 -1.05 3.93 2.89
CA GLY A 226 -1.17 4.47 4.24
C GLY A 226 -0.10 5.52 4.59
N PRO A 227 0.18 5.75 5.88
CA PRO A 227 1.00 6.87 6.32
C PRO A 227 2.43 6.88 5.81
N LEU A 228 3.01 5.71 5.48
CA LEU A 228 4.38 5.59 4.96
C LEU A 228 4.45 5.56 3.43
N SER A 229 3.33 5.73 2.71
CA SER A 229 3.30 5.67 1.25
C SER A 229 4.17 6.73 0.57
N TYR A 230 4.41 7.88 1.21
CA TYR A 230 5.34 8.89 0.70
C TYR A 230 6.80 8.39 0.68
N ILE A 231 7.19 7.54 1.63
CA ILE A 231 8.49 6.83 1.59
C ILE A 231 8.45 5.76 0.50
N GLY A 232 7.32 5.07 0.33
CA GLY A 232 7.12 4.13 -0.76
C GLY A 232 7.35 4.73 -2.14
N ILE A 233 6.97 5.99 -2.34
CA ILE A 233 7.24 6.73 -3.58
C ILE A 233 8.74 6.93 -3.80
N VAL A 234 9.51 7.22 -2.75
CA VAL A 234 10.97 7.26 -2.82
C VAL A 234 11.53 5.89 -3.22
N LEU A 235 11.06 4.81 -2.59
CA LEU A 235 11.49 3.45 -2.91
C LEU A 235 11.20 3.08 -4.38
N TYR A 236 10.03 3.45 -4.91
CA TYR A 236 9.71 3.22 -6.33
C TYR A 236 10.68 3.96 -7.24
N ALA A 237 10.98 5.22 -6.93
CA ALA A 237 11.88 6.04 -7.72
C ALA A 237 13.31 5.47 -7.75
N GLU A 238 13.86 5.10 -6.60
CA GLU A 238 15.19 4.49 -6.49
C GLU A 238 15.28 3.16 -7.28
N ILE A 239 14.27 2.28 -7.18
CA ILE A 239 14.17 1.04 -7.96
C ILE A 239 14.13 1.33 -9.47
N CYS A 240 13.58 2.45 -9.85
CA CYS A 240 13.51 2.89 -11.25
C CYS A 240 14.74 3.68 -11.71
N GLY A 241 15.78 3.78 -10.87
CA GLY A 241 17.04 4.46 -11.20
C GLY A 241 16.95 5.99 -11.14
N ILE A 242 15.98 6.51 -10.41
CA ILE A 242 15.81 7.95 -10.18
C ILE A 242 16.45 8.29 -8.84
N ASP A 243 17.56 9.02 -8.87
CA ASP A 243 18.20 9.56 -7.67
C ASP A 243 17.28 10.59 -7.01
N THR A 244 16.70 10.20 -5.87
CA THR A 244 15.79 11.06 -5.13
C THR A 244 16.51 11.98 -4.16
N GLY A 245 17.73 11.64 -3.74
CA GLY A 245 18.48 12.31 -2.68
C GLY A 245 17.86 12.13 -1.29
N TYR A 246 16.89 11.23 -1.13
CA TYR A 246 16.30 10.86 0.15
C TYR A 246 16.89 9.52 0.62
N ASN A 247 17.03 9.38 1.94
CA ASN A 247 17.40 8.11 2.57
C ASN A 247 16.15 7.51 3.26
N PRO A 248 15.55 6.44 2.74
CA PRO A 248 14.33 5.84 3.32
C PRO A 248 14.48 5.40 4.78
N THR A 249 15.65 4.88 5.17
CA THR A 249 15.94 4.49 6.56
C THR A 249 15.84 5.70 7.50
N ALA A 250 16.53 6.78 7.17
CA ALA A 250 16.49 8.01 7.96
C ALA A 250 15.07 8.61 8.01
N MET A 251 14.32 8.51 6.91
CA MET A 251 12.92 8.99 6.87
C MET A 251 12.02 8.19 7.83
N VAL A 252 12.19 6.88 7.94
CA VAL A 252 11.43 6.04 8.89
C VAL A 252 11.86 6.35 10.33
N GLU A 253 13.15 6.51 10.59
CA GLU A 253 13.67 6.90 11.92
C GLU A 253 13.08 8.25 12.37
N ASP A 254 13.06 9.24 11.49
CA ASP A 254 12.45 10.55 11.76
C ASP A 254 10.94 10.45 11.99
N PHE A 255 10.24 9.65 11.19
CA PHE A 255 8.81 9.38 11.38
C PHE A 255 8.53 8.74 12.75
N ASN A 256 9.27 7.71 13.10
CA ASN A 256 9.15 7.02 14.39
C ASN A 256 9.36 7.99 15.57
N LYS A 257 10.47 8.73 15.53
CA LYS A 257 10.82 9.71 16.56
C LYS A 257 9.76 10.80 16.71
N LYS A 258 9.24 11.31 15.59
CA LYS A 258 8.33 12.45 15.56
C LYS A 258 6.92 12.08 15.98
N TYR A 259 6.44 10.92 15.55
CA TYR A 259 5.05 10.50 15.73
C TYR A 259 4.86 9.39 16.77
N GLY A 260 5.95 8.88 17.38
CA GLY A 260 5.90 7.86 18.42
C GLY A 260 5.53 6.47 17.90
N PHE A 261 5.94 6.14 16.69
CA PHE A 261 5.82 4.80 16.12
C PHE A 261 7.10 4.00 16.35
N ASP A 262 7.05 2.71 16.03
CA ASP A 262 8.19 1.78 16.08
C ASP A 262 8.23 0.96 14.78
N GLU A 263 8.15 1.69 13.64
CA GLU A 263 8.23 1.09 12.33
C GLU A 263 9.65 0.61 12.04
N LYS A 264 9.76 -0.47 11.27
CA LYS A 264 11.05 -1.04 10.92
C LYS A 264 11.84 -0.12 10.01
N THR A 265 13.13 -0.02 10.28
CA THR A 265 14.08 0.82 9.53
C THR A 265 14.86 0.05 8.45
N SER A 266 14.47 -1.19 8.17
CA SER A 266 15.05 -2.07 7.14
C SER A 266 14.03 -3.08 6.65
N GLY A 267 14.36 -3.83 5.60
CA GLY A 267 13.45 -4.82 5.03
C GLY A 267 12.30 -4.22 4.24
N PHE A 268 12.48 -3.05 3.67
CA PHE A 268 11.43 -2.34 2.92
C PHE A 268 11.07 -3.04 1.62
N VAL A 269 12.11 -3.48 0.89
CA VAL A 269 11.99 -4.08 -0.43
C VAL A 269 13.01 -5.18 -0.62
N PHE A 270 12.58 -6.26 -1.26
CA PHE A 270 13.44 -7.38 -1.64
C PHE A 270 13.35 -7.62 -3.14
N LYS A 271 14.50 -7.69 -3.82
CA LYS A 271 14.56 -8.08 -5.23
C LYS A 271 14.58 -9.61 -5.32
N ILE A 272 13.78 -10.16 -6.23
CA ILE A 272 13.73 -11.61 -6.50
C ILE A 272 14.45 -11.91 -7.81
N VAL A 273 15.45 -12.78 -7.73
CA VAL A 273 16.17 -13.34 -8.90
C VAL A 273 16.20 -14.86 -8.76
N ASP A 274 15.73 -15.59 -9.73
CA ASP A 274 15.67 -17.06 -9.71
C ASP A 274 15.03 -17.64 -8.44
N GLY A 275 14.00 -16.93 -7.93
CA GLY A 275 13.27 -17.33 -6.72
C GLY A 275 13.98 -17.01 -5.41
N LYS A 276 15.17 -16.39 -5.46
CA LYS A 276 15.94 -15.95 -4.29
C LYS A 276 15.76 -14.46 -4.05
N ALA A 277 15.57 -14.12 -2.77
CA ALA A 277 15.39 -12.74 -2.35
C ALA A 277 16.72 -12.13 -1.90
N THR A 278 16.93 -10.88 -2.28
CA THR A 278 18.01 -10.02 -1.75
C THR A 278 17.39 -8.71 -1.29
N GLU A 279 17.66 -8.32 -0.05
CA GLU A 279 17.22 -7.03 0.47
C GLU A 279 17.89 -5.89 -0.30
N LEU A 280 17.11 -4.91 -0.71
CA LEU A 280 17.63 -3.67 -1.29
C LEU A 280 17.94 -2.68 -0.17
N THR A 281 19.14 -2.12 -0.21
CA THR A 281 19.57 -1.03 0.66
C THR A 281 19.59 0.27 -0.13
N PHE A 282 19.08 1.33 0.47
CA PHE A 282 18.98 2.66 -0.13
C PHE A 282 19.84 3.62 0.69
N SER A 283 20.74 4.34 0.06
CA SER A 283 21.71 5.26 0.70
C SER A 283 21.34 6.72 0.49
#